data_23f638cb692fb5410905e8f79f8367e1
#
_entry.id   23f638cb692fb5410905e8f79f8367e1
#
_cell.length_a   1.000
_cell.length_b   1.000
_cell.length_c   1.000
_cell.angle_alpha   90.00
_cell.angle_beta   90.00
_cell.angle_gamma   90.00
#
_symmetry.space_group_name_H-M   'P 1'
#
loop_
_entity.id
_entity.type
_entity.pdbx_description
1 polymer ?
#
loop_
_entity_poly.entity_id
_entity_poly.type
_entity_poly.pdbx_seq_one_letter_code
_entity_poly.pdbx_strand_id
1 'polypeptide(L)'
;SVEAALRLADGYLIVDTMDDNELLYSEHYSCPVCGFTVPELEPRLFSFNAPFGSCPTCDGLGNKLEVDMDLVIPDASKTLREGALAPWNPISSNYYPAMLEQAMEQFGVDMDTPFEDLKKEEQDLILYGSGDREFHFHYVNDFGGVRDIDIPFEGVVTNINRRYHETNSDFTRNQMRSYMNEL
;
A
#
# COMPACT_ATOMS: atom_id res chain seq x y z
N SER A 1 9.34 44.34 -20.40
CA SER A 1 7.97 43.88 -20.67
C SER A 1 7.84 42.35 -20.48
N VAL A 2 7.71 41.52 -21.50
CA VAL A 2 7.53 40.04 -21.35
C VAL A 2 8.70 39.38 -20.62
N GLU A 3 9.94 39.67 -21.03
CA GLU A 3 11.14 39.15 -20.37
C GLU A 3 11.24 39.52 -18.88
N ALA A 4 10.78 40.72 -18.52
CA ALA A 4 10.78 41.15 -17.14
C ALA A 4 9.71 40.43 -16.30
N ALA A 5 8.56 40.16 -16.88
CA ALA A 5 7.50 39.38 -16.23
C ALA A 5 7.91 37.92 -16.02
N LEU A 6 8.52 37.28 -17.03
CA LEU A 6 9.03 35.90 -16.94
C LEU A 6 10.13 35.77 -15.87
N ARG A 7 11.03 36.75 -15.76
CA ARG A 7 12.06 36.77 -14.69
C ARG A 7 11.48 36.94 -13.30
N LEU A 8 10.40 37.74 -13.15
CA LEU A 8 9.76 37.98 -11.86
C LEU A 8 8.92 36.81 -11.38
N ALA A 9 8.34 36.07 -12.32
CA ALA A 9 7.43 34.96 -12.06
C ALA A 9 8.05 33.58 -12.34
N ASP A 10 9.40 33.49 -12.29
CA ASP A 10 10.14 32.23 -12.47
C ASP A 10 9.70 31.44 -13.70
N GLY A 11 9.62 32.12 -14.86
CA GLY A 11 9.30 31.51 -16.15
C GLY A 11 7.82 31.35 -16.46
N TYR A 12 6.93 31.93 -15.67
CA TYR A 12 5.49 31.93 -15.95
C TYR A 12 5.00 33.33 -16.38
N LEU A 13 4.03 33.35 -17.31
CA LEU A 13 3.43 34.59 -17.81
C LEU A 13 1.93 34.36 -18.03
N ILE A 14 1.10 35.23 -17.50
CA ILE A 14 -0.32 35.28 -17.82
C ILE A 14 -0.55 36.51 -18.71
N VAL A 15 -1.19 36.31 -19.85
CA VAL A 15 -1.63 37.35 -20.76
C VAL A 15 -3.14 37.45 -20.68
N ASP A 16 -3.62 38.57 -20.17
CA ASP A 16 -5.05 38.94 -20.24
C ASP A 16 -5.31 39.61 -21.58
N THR A 17 -6.18 38.99 -22.37
CA THR A 17 -6.51 39.46 -23.74
C THR A 17 -7.62 40.50 -23.77
N MET A 18 -8.04 41.08 -22.65
CA MET A 18 -9.15 42.07 -22.53
C MET A 18 -10.55 41.56 -22.95
N ASP A 19 -10.66 40.30 -23.31
CA ASP A 19 -11.90 39.60 -23.72
C ASP A 19 -12.35 38.59 -22.65
N ASP A 20 -11.99 38.82 -21.38
CA ASP A 20 -12.16 37.89 -20.25
C ASP A 20 -11.45 36.52 -20.44
N ASN A 21 -10.47 36.44 -21.35
CA ASN A 21 -9.65 35.24 -21.54
C ASN A 21 -8.22 35.47 -21.02
N GLU A 22 -7.80 34.63 -20.10
CA GLU A 22 -6.43 34.57 -19.63
C GLU A 22 -5.66 33.44 -20.34
N LEU A 23 -4.51 33.77 -20.90
CA LEU A 23 -3.61 32.79 -21.54
C LEU A 23 -2.37 32.59 -20.67
N LEU A 24 -2.18 31.37 -20.16
CA LEU A 24 -0.98 31.02 -19.39
C LEU A 24 0.12 30.54 -20.34
N TYR A 25 1.27 31.16 -20.25
CA TYR A 25 2.51 30.74 -20.92
C TYR A 25 3.56 30.35 -19.89
N SER A 26 4.41 29.39 -20.23
CA SER A 26 5.52 28.96 -19.40
C SER A 26 6.76 28.67 -20.23
N GLU A 27 7.93 29.05 -19.73
CA GLU A 27 9.24 28.62 -20.26
C GLU A 27 9.57 27.19 -19.86
N HIS A 28 8.84 26.62 -18.87
CA HIS A 28 9.01 25.26 -18.39
C HIS A 28 7.97 24.38 -19.07
N TYR A 29 8.30 23.55 -19.98
CA TYR A 29 7.53 22.52 -20.68
C TYR A 29 6.14 22.19 -20.09
N SER A 30 5.31 23.21 -19.88
CA SER A 30 3.97 23.08 -19.29
C SER A 30 2.88 23.03 -20.35
N CYS A 31 1.92 22.15 -20.15
CA CYS A 31 0.74 22.09 -21.03
C CYS A 31 -0.24 23.23 -20.69
N PRO A 32 -0.55 24.13 -21.62
CA PRO A 32 -1.46 25.26 -21.34
C PRO A 32 -2.93 24.83 -21.12
N VAL A 33 -3.28 23.59 -21.47
CA VAL A 33 -4.66 23.09 -21.35
C VAL A 33 -4.91 22.42 -20.01
N CYS A 34 -3.98 21.59 -19.50
CA CYS A 34 -4.17 20.81 -18.28
C CYS A 34 -3.21 21.17 -17.14
N GLY A 35 -2.29 22.12 -17.35
CA GLY A 35 -1.32 22.55 -16.35
C GLY A 35 -0.20 21.53 -16.07
N PHE A 36 -0.18 20.38 -16.77
CA PHE A 36 0.87 19.39 -16.60
C PHE A 36 2.23 19.99 -17.00
N THR A 37 3.19 19.92 -16.09
CA THR A 37 4.55 20.40 -16.30
C THR A 37 5.50 19.21 -16.32
N VAL A 38 6.29 19.09 -17.40
CA VAL A 38 7.37 18.10 -17.47
C VAL A 38 8.50 18.60 -16.56
N PRO A 39 9.01 17.76 -15.63
CA PRO A 39 10.19 18.12 -14.85
C PRO A 39 11.40 18.44 -15.78
N GLU A 40 12.40 19.13 -15.25
CA GLU A 40 13.60 19.46 -16.00
C GLU A 40 14.17 18.20 -16.66
N LEU A 41 14.38 18.27 -18.01
CA LEU A 41 14.81 17.14 -18.82
C LEU A 41 16.28 16.80 -18.55
N GLU A 42 16.53 16.07 -17.49
CA GLU A 42 17.84 15.54 -17.16
C GLU A 42 18.00 14.09 -17.62
N PRO A 43 19.22 13.60 -17.93
CA PRO A 43 19.46 12.22 -18.34
C PRO A 43 18.93 11.19 -17.33
N ARG A 44 18.88 11.52 -16.04
CA ARG A 44 18.32 10.66 -14.97
C ARG A 44 16.81 10.40 -15.09
N LEU A 45 16.07 11.31 -15.78
CA LEU A 45 14.64 11.13 -16.03
C LEU A 45 14.36 9.96 -16.98
N PHE A 46 15.34 9.59 -17.81
CA PHE A 46 15.27 8.49 -18.78
C PHE A 46 15.91 7.20 -18.28
N SER A 47 16.36 7.19 -17.04
CA SER A 47 16.98 6.03 -16.42
C SER A 47 15.93 5.20 -15.67
N PHE A 48 15.68 3.98 -16.13
CA PHE A 48 14.77 3.02 -15.45
C PHE A 48 15.25 2.63 -14.04
N ASN A 49 16.55 2.84 -13.76
CA ASN A 49 17.20 2.49 -12.51
C ASN A 49 17.37 3.69 -11.55
N ALA A 50 16.80 4.84 -11.89
CA ALA A 50 16.79 6.04 -11.05
C ALA A 50 15.38 6.33 -10.56
N PRO A 51 15.18 6.69 -9.29
CA PRO A 51 13.85 6.94 -8.71
C PRO A 51 13.01 7.98 -9.48
N PHE A 52 13.68 8.89 -10.19
CA PHE A 52 13.04 9.94 -11.00
C PHE A 52 12.56 9.48 -12.38
N GLY A 53 13.13 8.39 -12.93
CA GLY A 53 12.81 7.89 -14.26
C GLY A 53 12.16 6.51 -14.24
N SER A 54 12.12 5.85 -13.08
CA SER A 54 11.45 4.56 -12.93
C SER A 54 9.93 4.73 -12.92
N CYS A 55 9.24 3.73 -13.43
CA CYS A 55 7.79 3.66 -13.33
C CYS A 55 7.38 3.54 -11.85
N PRO A 56 6.51 4.43 -11.31
CA PRO A 56 6.10 4.37 -9.91
C PRO A 56 5.28 3.11 -9.55
N THR A 57 4.87 2.35 -10.55
CA THR A 57 4.08 1.12 -10.36
C THR A 57 4.95 -0.13 -10.28
N CYS A 58 6.08 -0.16 -11.00
CA CYS A 58 6.96 -1.34 -11.08
C CYS A 58 8.43 -1.03 -10.71
N ASP A 59 8.73 0.19 -10.23
CA ASP A 59 10.09 0.66 -9.90
C ASP A 59 11.12 0.42 -11.01
N GLY A 60 10.67 0.40 -12.28
CA GLY A 60 11.50 0.14 -13.46
C GLY A 60 11.71 -1.34 -13.79
N LEU A 61 11.08 -2.26 -13.07
CA LEU A 61 11.24 -3.71 -13.27
C LEU A 61 10.39 -4.27 -14.42
N GLY A 62 9.39 -3.52 -14.90
CA GLY A 62 8.52 -3.94 -16.02
C GLY A 62 7.33 -4.80 -15.60
N ASN A 63 7.36 -5.37 -14.41
CA ASN A 63 6.32 -6.21 -13.82
C ASN A 63 5.89 -5.62 -12.47
N LYS A 64 4.62 -5.76 -12.14
CA LYS A 64 4.07 -5.41 -10.82
C LYS A 64 3.93 -6.69 -10.01
N LEU A 65 4.45 -6.68 -8.79
CA LEU A 65 4.15 -7.74 -7.83
C LEU A 65 2.84 -7.42 -7.13
N GLU A 66 1.89 -8.32 -7.22
CA GLU A 66 0.62 -8.23 -6.49
C GLU A 66 0.42 -9.45 -5.61
N VAL A 67 -0.24 -9.25 -4.46
CA VAL A 67 -0.58 -10.35 -3.55
C VAL A 67 -1.60 -11.25 -4.23
N ASP A 68 -1.26 -12.53 -4.34
CA ASP A 68 -2.12 -13.56 -4.90
C ASP A 68 -3.02 -14.16 -3.81
N MET A 69 -4.33 -14.05 -4.02
CA MET A 69 -5.31 -14.51 -3.05
C MET A 69 -5.32 -16.04 -2.90
N ASP A 70 -5.01 -16.79 -3.96
CA ASP A 70 -4.92 -18.25 -3.90
C ASP A 70 -3.72 -18.72 -3.08
N LEU A 71 -2.66 -17.90 -3.00
CA LEU A 71 -1.51 -18.16 -2.14
C LEU A 71 -1.74 -17.72 -0.69
N VAL A 72 -2.56 -16.70 -0.47
CA VAL A 72 -2.93 -16.20 0.87
C VAL A 72 -3.96 -17.11 1.52
N ILE A 73 -4.95 -17.57 0.75
CA ILE A 73 -6.05 -18.44 1.17
C ILE A 73 -6.09 -19.67 0.28
N PRO A 74 -5.17 -20.63 0.47
CA PRO A 74 -5.08 -21.81 -0.41
C PRO A 74 -6.26 -22.76 -0.27
N ASP A 75 -7.03 -22.65 0.80
CA ASP A 75 -8.21 -23.47 1.08
C ASP A 75 -9.26 -22.63 1.81
N ALA A 76 -10.20 -22.07 1.05
CA ALA A 76 -11.26 -21.21 1.57
C ALA A 76 -12.34 -21.98 2.36
N SER A 77 -12.37 -23.31 2.27
CA SER A 77 -13.25 -24.16 3.08
C SER A 77 -12.82 -24.29 4.54
N LYS A 78 -11.57 -23.86 4.86
CA LYS A 78 -11.07 -23.81 6.23
C LYS A 78 -11.56 -22.56 6.95
N THR A 79 -11.68 -22.71 8.27
CA THR A 79 -11.95 -21.61 9.17
C THR A 79 -10.66 -20.82 9.48
N LEU A 80 -10.80 -19.60 10.00
CA LEU A 80 -9.64 -18.82 10.45
C LEU A 80 -8.85 -19.56 11.54
N ARG A 81 -9.56 -20.28 12.42
CA ARG A 81 -8.96 -21.09 13.50
C ARG A 81 -8.19 -22.30 12.97
N GLU A 82 -8.63 -22.89 11.87
CA GLU A 82 -7.95 -24.00 11.18
C GLU A 82 -6.78 -23.52 10.29
N GLY A 83 -6.54 -22.23 10.22
CA GLY A 83 -5.43 -21.62 9.48
C GLY A 83 -5.73 -21.40 8.01
N ALA A 84 -6.93 -20.90 7.66
CA ALA A 84 -7.27 -20.47 6.31
C ALA A 84 -6.27 -19.45 5.74
N LEU A 85 -5.69 -18.60 6.61
CA LEU A 85 -4.70 -17.59 6.23
C LEU A 85 -3.28 -18.16 6.31
N ALA A 86 -2.72 -18.60 5.19
CA ALA A 86 -1.39 -19.20 5.12
C ALA A 86 -0.26 -18.29 5.68
N PRO A 87 -0.24 -16.96 5.44
CA PRO A 87 0.81 -16.08 5.95
C PRO A 87 0.87 -15.97 7.49
N TRP A 88 -0.26 -16.21 8.16
CA TRP A 88 -0.41 -16.09 9.61
C TRP A 88 -0.56 -17.42 10.33
N ASN A 89 -0.25 -18.51 9.64
CA ASN A 89 -0.24 -19.83 10.27
C ASN A 89 0.89 -19.90 11.34
N PRO A 90 0.63 -20.45 12.55
CA PRO A 90 1.47 -20.33 13.75
C PRO A 90 2.77 -21.19 13.74
N ILE A 91 3.42 -21.34 12.59
CA ILE A 91 4.67 -22.13 12.51
C ILE A 91 5.87 -21.40 13.15
N SER A 92 5.86 -20.07 13.21
CA SER A 92 7.03 -19.29 13.66
C SER A 92 6.77 -18.22 14.72
N SER A 93 5.52 -17.84 14.95
CA SER A 93 5.14 -16.81 15.93
C SER A 93 3.66 -16.86 16.23
N ASN A 94 3.28 -16.77 17.50
CA ASN A 94 1.88 -16.63 17.93
C ASN A 94 1.36 -15.18 17.86
N TYR A 95 2.16 -14.23 17.39
CA TYR A 95 1.79 -12.82 17.37
C TYR A 95 0.60 -12.53 16.45
N TYR A 96 0.70 -12.93 15.19
CA TYR A 96 -0.37 -12.70 14.21
C TYR A 96 -1.64 -13.50 14.49
N PRO A 97 -1.57 -14.78 14.88
CA PRO A 97 -2.75 -15.53 15.32
C PRO A 97 -3.47 -14.88 16.52
N ALA A 98 -2.73 -14.43 17.54
CA ALA A 98 -3.29 -13.75 18.69
C ALA A 98 -3.92 -12.39 18.33
N MET A 99 -3.29 -11.65 17.41
CA MET A 99 -3.81 -10.39 16.89
C MET A 99 -5.11 -10.61 16.10
N LEU A 100 -5.14 -11.63 15.24
CA LEU A 100 -6.33 -11.99 14.47
C LEU A 100 -7.48 -12.39 15.39
N GLU A 101 -7.25 -13.26 16.37
CA GLU A 101 -8.29 -13.72 17.29
C GLU A 101 -8.92 -12.56 18.06
N GLN A 102 -8.10 -11.68 18.66
CA GLN A 102 -8.61 -10.54 19.44
C GLN A 102 -9.32 -9.50 18.57
N ALA A 103 -8.81 -9.25 17.35
CA ALA A 103 -9.47 -8.35 16.41
C ALA A 103 -10.84 -8.91 15.98
N MET A 104 -10.91 -10.18 15.58
CA MET A 104 -12.16 -10.80 15.12
C MET A 104 -13.20 -10.87 16.23
N GLU A 105 -12.80 -11.19 17.46
CA GLU A 105 -13.68 -11.18 18.63
C GLU A 105 -14.31 -9.79 18.83
N GLN A 106 -13.51 -8.71 18.80
CA GLN A 106 -13.98 -7.35 19.01
C GLN A 106 -14.79 -6.79 17.83
N PHE A 107 -14.50 -7.24 16.59
CA PHE A 107 -15.27 -6.86 15.42
C PHE A 107 -16.51 -7.74 15.19
N GLY A 108 -16.67 -8.81 15.96
CA GLY A 108 -17.83 -9.71 15.91
C GLY A 108 -17.82 -10.67 14.74
N VAL A 109 -16.63 -11.05 14.25
CA VAL A 109 -16.43 -12.04 13.18
C VAL A 109 -16.23 -13.41 13.82
N ASP A 110 -16.98 -14.40 13.32
CA ASP A 110 -16.87 -15.78 13.81
C ASP A 110 -15.64 -16.48 13.20
N MET A 111 -14.72 -16.88 14.07
CA MET A 111 -13.48 -17.57 13.71
C MET A 111 -13.68 -19.03 13.29
N ASP A 112 -14.85 -19.62 13.56
CA ASP A 112 -15.18 -21.01 13.30
C ASP A 112 -16.06 -21.20 12.05
N THR A 113 -16.40 -20.10 11.36
CA THR A 113 -17.05 -20.11 10.05
C THR A 113 -16.00 -20.26 8.94
N PRO A 114 -16.20 -21.18 7.93
CA PRO A 114 -15.34 -21.27 6.76
C PRO A 114 -15.15 -19.91 6.08
N PHE A 115 -13.95 -19.63 5.58
CA PHE A 115 -13.65 -18.31 5.00
C PHE A 115 -14.59 -17.97 3.83
N GLU A 116 -14.94 -18.95 3.00
CA GLU A 116 -15.85 -18.77 1.85
C GLU A 116 -17.28 -18.43 2.27
N ASP A 117 -17.71 -18.83 3.48
CA ASP A 117 -19.06 -18.60 4.02
C ASP A 117 -19.17 -17.29 4.81
N LEU A 118 -18.03 -16.61 5.08
CA LEU A 118 -18.02 -15.28 5.71
C LEU A 118 -18.65 -14.24 4.78
N LYS A 119 -19.31 -13.25 5.37
CA LYS A 119 -19.83 -12.11 4.60
C LYS A 119 -18.70 -11.35 3.92
N LYS A 120 -19.01 -10.70 2.80
CA LYS A 120 -18.02 -9.93 2.03
C LYS A 120 -17.31 -8.87 2.87
N GLU A 121 -18.05 -8.18 3.74
CA GLU A 121 -17.50 -7.15 4.65
C GLU A 121 -16.54 -7.76 5.68
N GLU A 122 -16.80 -8.99 6.14
CA GLU A 122 -15.94 -9.73 7.06
C GLU A 122 -14.67 -10.22 6.36
N GLN A 123 -14.80 -10.72 5.13
CA GLN A 123 -13.66 -11.09 4.28
C GLN A 123 -12.78 -9.87 3.99
N ASP A 124 -13.37 -8.74 3.60
CA ASP A 124 -12.65 -7.50 3.30
C ASP A 124 -11.94 -6.94 4.53
N LEU A 125 -12.56 -7.03 5.71
CA LEU A 125 -11.93 -6.69 6.99
C LEU A 125 -10.68 -7.55 7.24
N ILE A 126 -10.78 -8.86 7.07
CA ILE A 126 -9.67 -9.80 7.28
C ILE A 126 -8.53 -9.53 6.29
N LEU A 127 -8.87 -9.27 5.03
CA LEU A 127 -7.89 -9.09 3.96
C LEU A 127 -7.23 -7.71 3.96
N TYR A 128 -8.03 -6.65 4.09
CA TYR A 128 -7.57 -5.28 3.86
C TYR A 128 -7.54 -4.42 5.12
N GLY A 129 -8.13 -4.92 6.22
CA GLY A 129 -8.10 -4.26 7.52
C GLY A 129 -9.34 -3.46 7.88
N SER A 130 -9.29 -2.86 9.07
CA SER A 130 -10.42 -2.14 9.69
C SER A 130 -10.50 -0.65 9.34
N GLY A 131 -9.57 -0.14 8.50
CA GLY A 131 -9.41 1.30 8.29
C GLY A 131 -9.02 1.99 9.59
N ASP A 132 -9.78 3.02 9.97
CA ASP A 132 -9.53 3.79 11.21
C ASP A 132 -10.15 3.17 12.47
N ARG A 133 -10.85 2.03 12.36
CA ARG A 133 -11.44 1.35 13.51
C ARG A 133 -10.37 0.60 14.28
N GLU A 134 -10.15 1.00 15.52
CA GLU A 134 -9.18 0.38 16.43
C GLU A 134 -9.81 -0.80 17.19
N PHE A 135 -8.96 -1.74 17.60
CA PHE A 135 -9.26 -2.79 18.55
C PHE A 135 -8.18 -2.80 19.64
N HIS A 136 -8.54 -3.26 20.83
CA HIS A 136 -7.59 -3.39 21.93
C HIS A 136 -6.78 -4.68 21.77
N PHE A 137 -5.46 -4.54 21.67
CA PHE A 137 -4.54 -5.65 21.50
C PHE A 137 -3.64 -5.82 22.72
N HIS A 138 -3.81 -6.95 23.39
CA HIS A 138 -2.96 -7.38 24.49
C HIS A 138 -2.12 -8.58 24.09
N TYR A 139 -0.80 -8.47 24.17
CA TYR A 139 0.11 -9.54 23.80
C TYR A 139 1.33 -9.58 24.72
N VAL A 140 1.66 -10.77 25.20
CA VAL A 140 2.89 -11.03 25.98
C VAL A 140 3.78 -11.95 25.17
N ASN A 141 4.96 -11.49 24.84
CA ASN A 141 5.94 -12.31 24.12
C ASN A 141 6.65 -13.31 25.03
N ASP A 142 7.39 -14.26 24.44
CA ASP A 142 8.12 -15.32 25.16
C ASP A 142 9.21 -14.79 26.12
N PHE A 143 9.58 -13.52 25.99
CA PHE A 143 10.57 -12.83 26.83
C PHE A 143 9.94 -11.96 27.92
N GLY A 144 8.61 -12.03 28.09
CA GLY A 144 7.87 -11.24 29.08
C GLY A 144 7.61 -9.77 28.69
N GLY A 145 7.90 -9.39 27.44
CA GLY A 145 7.53 -8.07 26.91
C GLY A 145 6.03 -8.00 26.67
N VAL A 146 5.39 -6.99 27.27
CA VAL A 146 3.94 -6.75 27.16
C VAL A 146 3.69 -5.69 26.11
N ARG A 147 2.72 -5.94 25.21
CA ARG A 147 2.13 -4.95 24.32
C ARG A 147 0.65 -4.84 24.68
N ASP A 148 0.21 -3.63 25.03
CA ASP A 148 -1.14 -3.33 25.50
C ASP A 148 -1.51 -1.98 24.89
N ILE A 149 -2.17 -2.00 23.72
CA ILE A 149 -2.40 -0.82 22.88
C ILE A 149 -3.69 -0.95 22.06
N ASP A 150 -4.30 0.19 21.78
CA ASP A 150 -5.37 0.28 20.78
C ASP A 150 -4.76 0.58 19.42
N ILE A 151 -5.05 -0.26 18.44
CA ILE A 151 -4.51 -0.17 17.08
C ILE A 151 -5.56 -0.55 16.05
N PRO A 152 -5.52 0.01 14.85
CA PRO A 152 -6.30 -0.49 13.73
C PRO A 152 -5.80 -1.88 13.30
N PHE A 153 -6.73 -2.73 12.86
CA PHE A 153 -6.39 -4.02 12.29
C PHE A 153 -5.95 -3.83 10.84
N GLU A 154 -4.72 -4.23 10.54
CA GLU A 154 -4.09 -3.94 9.25
C GLU A 154 -4.64 -4.80 8.10
N GLY A 155 -5.10 -6.02 8.37
CA GLY A 155 -5.44 -7.00 7.35
C GLY A 155 -4.23 -7.72 6.74
N VAL A 156 -4.45 -8.95 6.25
CA VAL A 156 -3.34 -9.82 5.82
C VAL A 156 -2.67 -9.33 4.54
N VAL A 157 -3.43 -8.85 3.55
CA VAL A 157 -2.89 -8.35 2.27
C VAL A 157 -2.08 -7.06 2.49
N THR A 158 -2.63 -6.14 3.27
CA THR A 158 -1.95 -4.88 3.63
C THR A 158 -0.64 -5.18 4.39
N ASN A 159 -0.68 -6.12 5.33
CA ASN A 159 0.48 -6.56 6.09
C ASN A 159 1.58 -7.17 5.20
N ILE A 160 1.22 -8.03 4.24
CA ILE A 160 2.17 -8.61 3.27
C ILE A 160 2.85 -7.49 2.46
N ASN A 161 2.06 -6.58 1.88
CA ASN A 161 2.58 -5.47 1.08
C ASN A 161 3.52 -4.58 1.89
N ARG A 162 3.10 -4.15 3.09
CA ARG A 162 3.94 -3.31 3.96
C ARG A 162 5.23 -4.03 4.33
N ARG A 163 5.17 -5.28 4.79
CA ARG A 163 6.36 -6.05 5.18
C ARG A 163 7.29 -6.32 4.00
N TYR A 164 6.78 -6.52 2.81
CA TYR A 164 7.60 -6.66 1.60
C TYR A 164 8.43 -5.40 1.32
N HIS A 165 7.81 -4.22 1.42
CA HIS A 165 8.48 -2.94 1.10
C HIS A 165 9.35 -2.39 2.24
N GLU A 166 8.92 -2.54 3.49
CA GLU A 166 9.56 -1.89 4.64
C GLU A 166 10.64 -2.75 5.33
N THR A 167 10.68 -4.06 5.07
CA THR A 167 11.63 -4.93 5.79
C THR A 167 13.05 -4.76 5.30
N ASN A 168 14.00 -4.73 6.24
CA ASN A 168 15.43 -4.81 5.98
C ASN A 168 15.97 -6.27 5.96
N SER A 169 15.10 -7.25 6.22
CA SER A 169 15.45 -8.67 6.26
C SER A 169 15.12 -9.34 4.93
N ASP A 170 16.12 -9.86 4.24
CA ASP A 170 15.94 -10.62 3.00
C ASP A 170 15.09 -11.87 3.20
N PHE A 171 15.21 -12.51 4.37
CA PHE A 171 14.39 -13.66 4.74
C PHE A 171 12.90 -13.27 4.78
N THR A 172 12.56 -12.18 5.48
CA THR A 172 11.17 -11.69 5.57
C THR A 172 10.65 -11.26 4.21
N ARG A 173 11.48 -10.56 3.41
CA ARG A 173 11.11 -10.13 2.06
C ARG A 173 10.80 -11.31 1.16
N ASN A 174 11.64 -12.33 1.15
CA ASN A 174 11.42 -13.56 0.37
C ASN A 174 10.18 -14.32 0.84
N GLN A 175 9.92 -14.35 2.15
CA GLN A 175 8.71 -14.94 2.71
C GLN A 175 7.46 -14.19 2.24
N MET A 176 7.45 -12.86 2.26
CA MET A 176 6.30 -12.08 1.74
C MET A 176 6.14 -12.24 0.23
N ARG A 177 7.24 -12.27 -0.52
CA ARG A 177 7.24 -12.50 -1.96
C ARG A 177 6.60 -13.84 -2.35
N SER A 178 6.70 -14.88 -1.52
CA SER A 178 6.08 -16.19 -1.80
C SER A 178 4.55 -16.16 -1.84
N TYR A 179 3.92 -15.06 -1.39
CA TYR A 179 2.49 -14.81 -1.49
C TYR A 179 2.11 -13.82 -2.60
N MET A 180 3.05 -13.51 -3.51
CA MET A 180 2.87 -12.51 -4.56
C MET A 180 3.20 -13.11 -5.92
N ASN A 181 2.45 -12.71 -6.94
CA ASN A 181 2.71 -13.04 -8.35
C ASN A 181 3.06 -11.80 -9.16
N GLU A 182 3.81 -12.00 -10.24
CA GLU A 182 4.13 -10.98 -11.24
C GLU A 182 2.95 -10.87 -12.22
N LEU A 183 2.44 -9.65 -12.38
CA LEU A 183 1.43 -9.28 -13.38
C LEU A 183 2.06 -8.45 -14.50
#